data_bfa4c4f4e536297d43627e9c0a0cae7f
#
_entry.id   bfa4c4f4e536297d43627e9c0a0cae7f
#
_cell.length_a   1.000
_cell.length_b   1.000
_cell.length_c   1.000
_cell.angle_alpha   90.00
_cell.angle_beta   90.00
_cell.angle_gamma   90.00
#
_symmetry.space_group_name_H-M   'P 1'
#
loop_
_entity.id
_entity.type
_entity.pdbx_description
1 polymer ?
#
loop_
_entity_poly.entity_id
_entity_poly.type
_entity_poly.pdbx_seq_one_letter_code
_entity_poly.pdbx_strand_id
1 'polypeptide(L)'
;SEIRSLFAVASRPEIVSLAGGMPNLSALPMEMMAGVVNELILTNGAEALQYGSGQGHPKLREQICDVMALEGIRANADDIVVTTGSQQALDLISRIFIDPGDVVLVEAPSYVGALGTFRQYEASVVHVEMDNDGLIPDSLRAAIKSVRAAGRKIKFLYLIPNYQNPTGVCLPADRRTEILAICREEEIFVVEDNPYGLLGFDKPSPNAMRAEDSENVIYLGSFSKTIASGLRIGWALVPQSLKDKLVIASESSILCPSNFTQLTISSYLADQPWRDQIASFCELYKV
;
A
#
# COMPACT_ATOMS: atom_id res chain seq x y z
N SER A 1 -14.76 -15.37 9.52
CA SER A 1 -13.62 -15.80 8.72
C SER A 1 -12.52 -16.31 9.64
N GLU A 2 -11.70 -17.22 9.18
CA GLU A 2 -10.55 -17.80 9.91
C GLU A 2 -9.59 -16.71 10.41
N ILE A 3 -9.41 -15.63 9.63
CA ILE A 3 -8.61 -14.46 10.00
C ILE A 3 -9.15 -13.77 11.27
N ARG A 4 -10.47 -13.62 11.38
CA ARG A 4 -11.09 -13.00 12.57
C ARG A 4 -10.87 -13.83 13.83
N SER A 5 -10.95 -15.17 13.74
CA SER A 5 -10.66 -16.06 14.87
C SER A 5 -9.19 -16.02 15.28
N LEU A 6 -8.28 -15.90 14.30
CA LEU A 6 -6.86 -15.75 14.56
C LEU A 6 -6.54 -14.44 15.30
N PHE A 7 -7.11 -13.32 14.86
CA PHE A 7 -6.95 -12.03 15.56
C PHE A 7 -7.52 -12.05 16.98
N ALA A 8 -8.65 -12.74 17.22
CA ALA A 8 -9.22 -12.87 18.55
C ALA A 8 -8.31 -13.65 19.52
N VAL A 9 -7.52 -14.61 19.02
CA VAL A 9 -6.50 -15.31 19.80
C VAL A 9 -5.26 -14.44 19.98
N ALA A 10 -4.79 -13.80 18.90
CA ALA A 10 -3.59 -12.98 18.88
C ALA A 10 -3.68 -11.73 19.79
N SER A 11 -4.89 -11.26 20.12
CA SER A 11 -5.10 -10.11 21.01
C SER A 11 -5.10 -10.46 22.51
N ARG A 12 -4.92 -11.72 22.89
CA ARG A 12 -4.84 -12.12 24.30
C ARG A 12 -3.51 -11.69 24.91
N PRO A 13 -3.47 -11.13 26.14
CA PRO A 13 -2.24 -10.60 26.76
C PRO A 13 -1.12 -11.63 26.92
N GLU A 14 -1.46 -12.91 27.05
CA GLU A 14 -0.51 -14.02 27.19
C GLU A 14 0.07 -14.53 25.86
N ILE A 15 -0.41 -14.00 24.72
CA ILE A 15 0.02 -14.44 23.39
C ILE A 15 0.96 -13.40 22.77
N VAL A 16 2.17 -13.82 22.44
CA VAL A 16 3.08 -13.03 21.58
C VAL A 16 2.75 -13.37 20.13
N SER A 17 2.07 -12.47 19.45
CA SER A 17 1.63 -12.68 18.07
C SER A 17 2.67 -12.20 17.07
N LEU A 18 3.13 -13.10 16.19
CA LEU A 18 3.97 -12.80 15.04
C LEU A 18 3.14 -12.74 13.73
N ALA A 19 1.81 -12.94 13.81
CA ALA A 19 0.96 -13.10 12.63
C ALA A 19 0.27 -11.81 12.16
N GLY A 20 0.14 -10.80 13.03
CA GLY A 20 -0.68 -9.62 12.74
C GLY A 20 0.04 -8.50 11.98
N GLY A 21 1.37 -8.50 11.93
CA GLY A 21 2.15 -7.41 11.34
C GLY A 21 1.83 -6.04 11.95
N MET A 22 1.39 -5.99 13.22
CA MET A 22 1.05 -4.75 13.90
C MET A 22 2.33 -3.95 14.20
N PRO A 23 2.38 -2.64 13.85
CA PRO A 23 3.55 -1.83 14.15
C PRO A 23 3.74 -1.65 15.64
N ASN A 24 5.00 -1.62 16.07
CA ASN A 24 5.34 -1.23 17.43
C ASN A 24 5.31 0.31 17.53
N LEU A 25 4.35 0.85 18.28
CA LEU A 25 4.17 2.30 18.44
C LEU A 25 4.95 2.86 19.64
N SER A 26 5.81 2.08 20.31
CA SER A 26 6.56 2.57 21.47
C SER A 26 7.53 3.73 21.15
N ALA A 27 8.00 3.80 19.91
CA ALA A 27 8.83 4.90 19.43
C ALA A 27 8.02 6.12 18.92
N LEU A 28 6.68 6.03 18.84
CA LEU A 28 5.86 7.17 18.43
C LEU A 28 5.73 8.15 19.61
N PRO A 29 6.11 9.42 19.44
CA PRO A 29 6.05 10.40 20.53
C PRO A 29 4.59 10.86 20.75
N MET A 30 3.90 10.24 21.71
CA MET A 30 2.48 10.47 21.96
C MET A 30 2.15 11.91 22.37
N GLU A 31 3.03 12.55 23.15
CA GLU A 31 2.86 13.96 23.55
C GLU A 31 2.90 14.91 22.34
N MET A 32 3.81 14.65 21.40
CA MET A 32 3.90 15.39 20.15
C MET A 32 2.62 15.22 19.33
N MET A 33 2.12 13.99 19.19
CA MET A 33 0.87 13.71 18.46
C MET A 33 -0.33 14.38 19.13
N ALA A 34 -0.40 14.40 20.47
CA ALA A 34 -1.44 15.11 21.21
C ALA A 34 -1.37 16.62 20.94
N GLY A 35 -0.16 17.20 20.91
CA GLY A 35 0.07 18.61 20.55
C GLY A 35 -0.44 18.94 19.14
N VAL A 36 -0.09 18.13 18.15
CA VAL A 36 -0.54 18.31 16.75
C VAL A 36 -2.07 18.30 16.65
N VAL A 37 -2.73 17.33 17.30
CA VAL A 37 -4.20 17.22 17.28
C VAL A 37 -4.84 18.41 17.99
N ASN A 38 -4.33 18.82 19.14
CA ASN A 38 -4.88 19.95 19.89
C ASN A 38 -4.76 21.26 19.10
N GLU A 39 -3.60 21.52 18.51
CA GLU A 39 -3.38 22.71 17.68
C GLU A 39 -4.28 22.71 16.46
N LEU A 40 -4.39 21.58 15.74
CA LEU A 40 -5.28 21.45 14.59
C LEU A 40 -6.72 21.81 14.96
N ILE A 41 -7.25 21.30 16.06
CA ILE A 41 -8.62 21.57 16.48
C ILE A 41 -8.80 23.05 16.84
N LEU A 42 -7.84 23.67 17.52
CA LEU A 42 -7.93 25.06 17.95
C LEU A 42 -7.80 26.06 16.78
N THR A 43 -6.95 25.74 15.80
CA THR A 43 -6.64 26.67 14.70
C THR A 43 -7.45 26.42 13.44
N ASN A 44 -7.79 25.18 13.14
CA ASN A 44 -8.47 24.77 11.90
C ASN A 44 -9.57 23.70 12.09
N GLY A 45 -10.16 23.63 13.29
CA GLY A 45 -11.14 22.61 13.66
C GLY A 45 -12.37 22.56 12.76
N ALA A 46 -12.83 23.73 12.26
CA ALA A 46 -13.98 23.79 11.38
C ALA A 46 -13.75 23.04 10.05
N GLU A 47 -12.58 23.17 9.44
CA GLU A 47 -12.20 22.43 8.24
C GLU A 47 -11.94 20.95 8.58
N ALA A 48 -11.22 20.70 9.66
CA ALA A 48 -10.84 19.34 10.06
C ALA A 48 -12.05 18.44 10.32
N LEU A 49 -13.14 19.00 10.85
CA LEU A 49 -14.37 18.28 11.20
C LEU A 49 -15.44 18.30 10.09
N GLN A 50 -15.17 18.95 8.94
CA GLN A 50 -16.08 19.00 7.80
C GLN A 50 -15.72 17.88 6.77
N TYR A 51 -16.63 17.61 5.85
CA TYR A 51 -16.34 16.80 4.67
C TYR A 51 -15.22 17.41 3.84
N GLY A 52 -14.33 16.53 3.33
CA GLY A 52 -13.24 16.89 2.43
C GLY A 52 -13.50 16.50 0.98
N SER A 53 -12.45 16.54 0.17
CA SER A 53 -12.47 16.06 -1.22
C SER A 53 -12.45 14.53 -1.27
N GLY A 54 -13.20 13.93 -2.21
CA GLY A 54 -13.17 12.50 -2.46
C GLY A 54 -11.79 11.98 -2.92
N GLN A 55 -11.00 12.85 -3.56
CA GLN A 55 -9.61 12.54 -3.95
C GLN A 55 -8.63 12.66 -2.76
N GLY A 56 -9.01 13.35 -1.71
CA GLY A 56 -8.17 13.66 -0.55
C GLY A 56 -7.67 15.11 -0.52
N HIS A 57 -7.18 15.51 0.66
CA HIS A 57 -6.78 16.90 0.93
C HIS A 57 -5.55 17.30 0.08
N PRO A 58 -5.58 18.44 -0.66
CA PRO A 58 -4.53 18.84 -1.60
C PRO A 58 -3.13 18.90 -0.96
N LYS A 59 -3.01 19.58 0.19
CA LYS A 59 -1.74 19.70 0.90
C LYS A 59 -1.16 18.34 1.31
N LEU A 60 -2.00 17.39 1.74
CA LEU A 60 -1.53 16.05 2.06
C LEU A 60 -1.04 15.30 0.83
N ARG A 61 -1.73 15.45 -0.33
CA ARG A 61 -1.28 14.84 -1.58
C ARG A 61 0.08 15.36 -2.04
N GLU A 62 0.35 16.67 -1.88
CA GLU A 62 1.67 17.26 -2.12
C GLU A 62 2.74 16.65 -1.19
N GLN A 63 2.45 16.54 0.10
CA GLN A 63 3.37 15.95 1.07
C GLN A 63 3.60 14.45 0.83
N ILE A 64 2.61 13.72 0.35
CA ILE A 64 2.77 12.33 -0.08
C ILE A 64 3.77 12.22 -1.25
N CYS A 65 3.81 13.19 -2.16
CA CYS A 65 4.85 13.24 -3.20
C CYS A 65 6.26 13.28 -2.58
N ASP A 66 6.46 14.08 -1.52
CA ASP A 66 7.75 14.16 -0.81
C ASP A 66 8.12 12.85 -0.11
N VAL A 67 7.11 12.13 0.41
CA VAL A 67 7.32 10.79 1.00
C VAL A 67 7.73 9.79 -0.08
N MET A 68 7.01 9.75 -1.20
CA MET A 68 7.30 8.82 -2.31
C MET A 68 8.61 9.15 -3.03
N ALA A 69 9.07 10.41 -2.98
CA ALA A 69 10.38 10.78 -3.53
C ALA A 69 11.54 10.06 -2.84
N LEU A 70 11.39 9.65 -1.57
CA LEU A 70 12.38 8.82 -0.86
C LEU A 70 12.54 7.41 -1.47
N GLU A 71 11.56 6.97 -2.24
CA GLU A 71 11.53 5.69 -2.93
C GLU A 71 11.77 5.83 -4.45
N GLY A 72 12.26 7.01 -4.88
CA GLY A 72 12.58 7.32 -6.27
C GLY A 72 11.40 7.71 -7.14
N ILE A 73 10.17 7.78 -6.60
CA ILE A 73 8.97 8.10 -7.37
C ILE A 73 8.88 9.63 -7.57
N ARG A 74 8.73 10.06 -8.82
CA ARG A 74 8.37 11.43 -9.18
C ARG A 74 6.90 11.46 -9.54
N ALA A 75 6.07 11.97 -8.64
CA ALA A 75 4.63 12.01 -8.79
C ALA A 75 4.10 13.43 -8.89
N ASN A 76 2.95 13.57 -9.56
CA ASN A 76 2.13 14.77 -9.46
C ASN A 76 1.07 14.52 -8.36
N ALA A 77 0.87 15.50 -7.48
CA ALA A 77 -0.15 15.42 -6.42
C ALA A 77 -1.56 15.16 -6.98
N ASP A 78 -1.83 15.60 -8.21
CA ASP A 78 -3.12 15.37 -8.87
C ASP A 78 -3.35 13.92 -9.31
N ASP A 79 -2.32 13.08 -9.37
CA ASP A 79 -2.45 11.66 -9.69
C ASP A 79 -2.64 10.78 -8.44
N ILE A 80 -2.58 11.39 -7.25
CA ILE A 80 -2.72 10.69 -5.98
C ILE A 80 -4.20 10.69 -5.53
N VAL A 81 -4.69 9.53 -5.13
CA VAL A 81 -5.99 9.37 -4.45
C VAL A 81 -5.73 8.88 -3.04
N VAL A 82 -6.09 9.68 -2.05
CA VAL A 82 -5.99 9.31 -0.62
C VAL A 82 -7.09 8.31 -0.29
N THR A 83 -6.74 7.29 0.48
CA THR A 83 -7.65 6.21 0.86
C THR A 83 -7.62 5.94 2.37
N THR A 84 -8.61 5.23 2.87
CA THR A 84 -8.66 4.77 4.26
C THR A 84 -7.73 3.55 4.44
N GLY A 85 -6.42 3.80 4.35
CA GLY A 85 -5.36 2.80 4.27
C GLY A 85 -5.26 2.11 2.90
N SER A 86 -4.14 1.42 2.64
CA SER A 86 -3.92 0.69 1.38
C SER A 86 -4.94 -0.44 1.15
N GLN A 87 -5.55 -0.97 2.21
CA GLN A 87 -6.61 -1.98 2.10
C GLN A 87 -7.82 -1.47 1.32
N GLN A 88 -8.24 -0.21 1.51
CA GLN A 88 -9.30 0.39 0.70
C GLN A 88 -8.85 0.60 -0.74
N ALA A 89 -7.59 1.00 -0.97
CA ALA A 89 -7.06 1.11 -2.32
C ALA A 89 -7.12 -0.23 -3.06
N LEU A 90 -6.74 -1.34 -2.41
CA LEU A 90 -6.88 -2.69 -2.95
C LEU A 90 -8.33 -3.05 -3.28
N ASP A 91 -9.28 -2.70 -2.40
CA ASP A 91 -10.71 -2.93 -2.63
C ASP A 91 -11.20 -2.16 -3.87
N LEU A 92 -10.86 -0.88 -3.96
CA LEU A 92 -11.25 -0.02 -5.10
C LEU A 92 -10.65 -0.51 -6.42
N ILE A 93 -9.38 -0.92 -6.43
CA ILE A 93 -8.73 -1.51 -7.62
C ILE A 93 -9.40 -2.82 -8.01
N SER A 94 -9.67 -3.69 -7.04
CA SER A 94 -10.40 -4.93 -7.30
C SER A 94 -11.76 -4.68 -7.92
N ARG A 95 -12.51 -3.72 -7.39
CA ARG A 95 -13.83 -3.30 -7.89
C ARG A 95 -13.79 -2.75 -9.32
N ILE A 96 -12.71 -2.07 -9.71
CA ILE A 96 -12.57 -1.47 -11.04
C ILE A 96 -12.13 -2.49 -12.07
N PHE A 97 -11.27 -3.44 -11.68
CA PHE A 97 -10.61 -4.33 -12.64
C PHE A 97 -11.23 -5.72 -12.75
N ILE A 98 -11.79 -6.26 -11.67
CA ILE A 98 -12.14 -7.67 -11.57
C ILE A 98 -13.61 -7.90 -11.90
N ASP A 99 -13.86 -8.72 -12.91
CA ASP A 99 -15.12 -9.39 -13.13
C ASP A 99 -15.05 -10.84 -12.58
N PRO A 100 -16.18 -11.46 -12.18
CA PRO A 100 -16.17 -12.83 -11.68
C PRO A 100 -15.45 -13.81 -12.62
N GLY A 101 -14.48 -14.56 -12.08
CA GLY A 101 -13.67 -15.53 -12.81
C GLY A 101 -12.40 -14.98 -13.47
N ASP A 102 -12.19 -13.67 -13.49
CA ASP A 102 -10.94 -13.08 -13.95
C ASP A 102 -9.76 -13.50 -13.05
N VAL A 103 -8.56 -13.49 -13.62
CA VAL A 103 -7.35 -13.93 -12.92
C VAL A 103 -6.57 -12.76 -12.34
N VAL A 104 -6.19 -12.90 -11.08
CA VAL A 104 -5.18 -12.08 -10.41
C VAL A 104 -3.97 -12.96 -10.12
N LEU A 105 -2.80 -12.54 -10.61
CA LEU A 105 -1.53 -13.19 -10.27
C LEU A 105 -1.02 -12.63 -8.95
N VAL A 106 -0.52 -13.48 -8.06
CA VAL A 106 0.00 -13.09 -6.73
C VAL A 106 1.24 -13.90 -6.38
N GLU A 107 2.09 -13.35 -5.54
CA GLU A 107 3.20 -14.07 -4.93
C GLU A 107 2.74 -15.29 -4.11
N ALA A 108 3.59 -16.30 -3.96
CA ALA A 108 3.33 -17.49 -3.15
C ALA A 108 4.43 -17.69 -2.09
N PRO A 109 4.14 -17.41 -0.80
CA PRO A 109 2.89 -16.94 -0.19
C PRO A 109 2.61 -15.46 -0.43
N SER A 110 1.39 -14.99 -0.13
CA SER A 110 0.98 -13.61 -0.30
C SER A 110 0.17 -13.08 0.88
N TYR A 111 -0.04 -11.77 0.93
CA TYR A 111 -0.78 -11.10 2.00
C TYR A 111 -2.25 -11.55 2.03
N VAL A 112 -2.66 -12.10 3.17
CA VAL A 112 -4.00 -12.68 3.34
C VAL A 112 -5.14 -11.66 3.21
N GLY A 113 -4.88 -10.38 3.52
CA GLY A 113 -5.85 -9.30 3.33
C GLY A 113 -6.15 -9.05 1.86
N ALA A 114 -5.12 -9.04 1.01
CA ALA A 114 -5.27 -8.92 -0.44
C ALA A 114 -6.00 -10.14 -1.03
N LEU A 115 -5.60 -11.36 -0.64
CA LEU A 115 -6.27 -12.58 -1.08
C LEU A 115 -7.76 -12.59 -0.70
N GLY A 116 -8.10 -12.09 0.50
CA GLY A 116 -9.47 -11.94 0.97
C GLY A 116 -10.27 -10.98 0.10
N THR A 117 -9.67 -9.83 -0.26
CA THR A 117 -10.28 -8.83 -1.14
C THR A 117 -10.52 -9.40 -2.53
N PHE A 118 -9.53 -10.02 -3.16
CA PHE A 118 -9.69 -10.59 -4.51
C PHE A 118 -10.78 -11.67 -4.56
N ARG A 119 -10.86 -12.51 -3.53
CA ARG A 119 -11.93 -13.53 -3.41
C ARG A 119 -13.32 -12.92 -3.26
N GLN A 120 -13.45 -11.75 -2.60
CA GLN A 120 -14.72 -11.06 -2.47
C GLN A 120 -15.29 -10.62 -3.82
N TYR A 121 -14.42 -10.32 -4.79
CA TYR A 121 -14.76 -10.01 -6.18
C TYR A 121 -14.75 -11.25 -7.09
N GLU A 122 -14.76 -12.44 -6.52
CA GLU A 122 -14.79 -13.72 -7.22
C GLU A 122 -13.62 -13.90 -8.21
N ALA A 123 -12.48 -13.24 -7.94
CA ALA A 123 -11.27 -13.46 -8.71
C ALA A 123 -10.73 -14.87 -8.53
N SER A 124 -10.22 -15.42 -9.61
CA SER A 124 -9.40 -16.61 -9.57
C SER A 124 -7.94 -16.22 -9.29
N VAL A 125 -7.49 -16.50 -8.09
CA VAL A 125 -6.11 -16.22 -7.70
C VAL A 125 -5.19 -17.32 -8.22
N VAL A 126 -4.15 -16.91 -8.95
CA VAL A 126 -3.06 -17.79 -9.43
C VAL A 126 -1.77 -17.39 -8.75
N HIS A 127 -1.20 -18.33 -8.03
CA HIS A 127 0.03 -18.16 -7.28
C HIS A 127 1.27 -18.32 -8.17
N VAL A 128 2.21 -17.39 -8.07
CA VAL A 128 3.51 -17.40 -8.75
C VAL A 128 4.59 -17.71 -7.71
N GLU A 129 5.47 -18.62 -8.01
CA GLU A 129 6.51 -19.06 -7.09
C GLU A 129 7.51 -17.96 -6.74
N MET A 130 8.02 -18.04 -5.52
CA MET A 130 9.07 -17.19 -4.97
C MET A 130 10.26 -18.01 -4.52
N ASP A 131 11.41 -17.38 -4.49
CA ASP A 131 12.63 -17.86 -3.84
C ASP A 131 13.11 -16.86 -2.76
N ASN A 132 14.36 -16.95 -2.34
CA ASN A 132 14.96 -16.06 -1.34
C ASN A 132 15.16 -14.61 -1.85
N ASP A 133 15.02 -14.39 -3.14
CA ASP A 133 15.06 -13.07 -3.79
C ASP A 133 13.67 -12.61 -4.27
N GLY A 134 12.60 -13.26 -3.84
CA GLY A 134 11.21 -12.90 -4.15
C GLY A 134 10.65 -13.61 -5.37
N LEU A 135 9.68 -12.99 -6.04
CA LEU A 135 8.97 -13.56 -7.18
C LEU A 135 9.92 -13.96 -8.31
N ILE A 136 9.79 -15.22 -8.78
CA ILE A 136 10.64 -15.80 -9.83
C ILE A 136 10.10 -15.42 -11.21
N PRO A 137 10.86 -14.67 -12.06
CA PRO A 137 10.39 -14.23 -13.37
C PRO A 137 9.97 -15.36 -14.31
N ASP A 138 10.71 -16.48 -14.35
CA ASP A 138 10.35 -17.63 -15.18
C ASP A 138 9.03 -18.28 -14.73
N SER A 139 8.78 -18.34 -13.42
CA SER A 139 7.49 -18.82 -12.88
C SER A 139 6.35 -17.88 -13.25
N LEU A 140 6.60 -16.56 -13.31
CA LEU A 140 5.64 -15.58 -13.80
C LEU A 140 5.29 -15.83 -15.27
N ARG A 141 6.30 -16.00 -16.14
CA ARG A 141 6.09 -16.35 -17.58
C ARG A 141 5.30 -17.63 -17.74
N ALA A 142 5.63 -18.66 -16.96
CA ALA A 142 4.93 -19.94 -16.99
C ALA A 142 3.46 -19.81 -16.54
N ALA A 143 3.18 -19.07 -15.49
CA ALA A 143 1.85 -18.78 -14.99
C ALA A 143 0.99 -18.03 -16.03
N ILE A 144 1.53 -16.96 -16.63
CA ILE A 144 0.87 -16.18 -17.67
C ILE A 144 0.50 -17.08 -18.86
N LYS A 145 1.47 -17.85 -19.35
CA LYS A 145 1.26 -18.80 -20.48
C LYS A 145 0.16 -19.81 -20.15
N SER A 146 0.16 -20.38 -18.96
CA SER A 146 -0.85 -21.35 -18.53
C SER A 146 -2.25 -20.76 -18.47
N VAL A 147 -2.38 -19.56 -17.88
CA VAL A 147 -3.67 -18.85 -17.77
C VAL A 147 -4.23 -18.50 -19.15
N ARG A 148 -3.38 -17.99 -20.05
CA ARG A 148 -3.81 -17.63 -21.43
C ARG A 148 -4.17 -18.85 -22.27
N ALA A 149 -3.42 -19.95 -22.11
CA ALA A 149 -3.75 -21.22 -22.79
C ALA A 149 -5.13 -21.78 -22.37
N ALA A 150 -5.56 -21.48 -21.14
CA ALA A 150 -6.90 -21.78 -20.64
C ALA A 150 -7.99 -20.77 -21.10
N GLY A 151 -7.65 -19.80 -21.94
CA GLY A 151 -8.58 -18.77 -22.44
C GLY A 151 -9.02 -17.75 -21.38
N ARG A 152 -8.28 -17.61 -20.27
CA ARG A 152 -8.65 -16.75 -19.15
C ARG A 152 -7.96 -15.39 -19.21
N LYS A 153 -8.61 -14.36 -18.66
CA LYS A 153 -8.08 -13.00 -18.62
C LYS A 153 -7.29 -12.77 -17.33
N ILE A 154 -6.07 -12.25 -17.46
CA ILE A 154 -5.27 -11.74 -16.35
C ILE A 154 -5.55 -10.25 -16.23
N LYS A 155 -5.88 -9.78 -15.03
CA LYS A 155 -6.18 -8.36 -14.77
C LYS A 155 -4.95 -7.60 -14.30
N PHE A 156 -4.24 -8.17 -13.33
CA PHE A 156 -3.00 -7.59 -12.82
C PHE A 156 -2.15 -8.63 -12.08
N LEU A 157 -0.89 -8.28 -11.86
CA LEU A 157 0.00 -8.92 -10.91
C LEU A 157 0.00 -8.08 -9.63
N TYR A 158 -0.30 -8.69 -8.49
CA TYR A 158 -0.16 -8.08 -7.16
C TYR A 158 1.09 -8.60 -6.47
N LEU A 159 1.92 -7.69 -5.94
CA LEU A 159 3.13 -8.04 -5.21
C LEU A 159 3.51 -6.99 -4.16
N ILE A 160 4.29 -7.42 -3.16
CA ILE A 160 4.89 -6.59 -2.11
C ILE A 160 6.40 -6.64 -2.28
N PRO A 161 7.04 -5.69 -2.99
CA PRO A 161 8.43 -5.81 -3.37
C PRO A 161 9.43 -5.55 -2.24
N ASN A 162 9.01 -4.91 -1.15
CA ASN A 162 9.85 -4.59 0.00
C ASN A 162 9.35 -5.29 1.25
N TYR A 163 10.22 -6.11 1.87
CA TYR A 163 9.92 -6.83 3.13
C TYR A 163 8.58 -7.55 3.06
N GLN A 164 8.43 -8.35 2.04
CA GLN A 164 7.22 -9.05 1.64
C GLN A 164 6.48 -9.69 2.83
N ASN A 165 5.19 -9.50 2.88
CA ASN A 165 4.34 -10.12 3.88
C ASN A 165 3.72 -11.42 3.33
N PRO A 166 4.10 -12.62 3.86
CA PRO A 166 4.69 -12.83 5.18
C PRO A 166 6.19 -13.20 5.19
N THR A 167 6.90 -13.20 4.06
CA THR A 167 8.24 -13.80 3.95
C THR A 167 9.39 -12.91 4.45
N GLY A 168 9.19 -11.58 4.48
CA GLY A 168 10.23 -10.61 4.78
C GLY A 168 11.24 -10.38 3.64
N VAL A 169 11.08 -11.05 2.50
CA VAL A 169 11.99 -10.94 1.35
C VAL A 169 11.87 -9.56 0.70
N CYS A 170 12.99 -9.02 0.25
CA CYS A 170 13.07 -7.79 -0.53
C CYS A 170 13.49 -8.11 -1.96
N LEU A 171 12.62 -7.80 -2.92
CA LEU A 171 12.84 -8.05 -4.35
C LEU A 171 13.98 -7.15 -4.88
N PRO A 172 15.08 -7.70 -5.41
CA PRO A 172 16.21 -6.91 -5.90
C PRO A 172 15.88 -6.14 -7.17
N ALA A 173 16.63 -5.06 -7.42
CA ALA A 173 16.33 -4.09 -8.49
C ALA A 173 16.30 -4.72 -9.89
N ASP A 174 17.27 -5.58 -10.21
CA ASP A 174 17.34 -6.28 -11.49
C ASP A 174 16.12 -7.17 -11.75
N ARG A 175 15.64 -7.86 -10.71
CA ARG A 175 14.44 -8.69 -10.80
C ARG A 175 13.17 -7.84 -10.95
N ARG A 176 13.12 -6.63 -10.35
CA ARG A 176 12.02 -5.66 -10.57
C ARG A 176 11.94 -5.27 -12.03
N THR A 177 13.06 -4.88 -12.63
CA THR A 177 13.14 -4.53 -14.04
C THR A 177 12.71 -5.67 -14.96
N GLU A 178 13.11 -6.91 -14.67
CA GLU A 178 12.70 -8.07 -15.45
C GLU A 178 11.18 -8.34 -15.34
N ILE A 179 10.62 -8.30 -14.13
CA ILE A 179 9.17 -8.48 -13.91
C ILE A 179 8.37 -7.39 -14.64
N LEU A 180 8.82 -6.12 -14.57
CA LEU A 180 8.18 -5.03 -15.30
C LEU A 180 8.23 -5.24 -16.81
N ALA A 181 9.35 -5.72 -17.34
CA ALA A 181 9.47 -6.04 -18.76
C ALA A 181 8.49 -7.13 -19.19
N ILE A 182 8.36 -8.21 -18.40
CA ILE A 182 7.38 -9.28 -18.65
C ILE A 182 5.96 -8.71 -18.62
N CYS A 183 5.60 -7.94 -17.59
CA CYS A 183 4.25 -7.41 -17.43
C CYS A 183 3.89 -6.41 -18.56
N ARG A 184 4.86 -5.62 -19.02
CA ARG A 184 4.70 -4.69 -20.15
C ARG A 184 4.49 -5.45 -21.47
N GLU A 185 5.31 -6.47 -21.75
CA GLU A 185 5.20 -7.32 -22.95
C GLU A 185 3.82 -8.02 -23.00
N GLU A 186 3.31 -8.40 -21.84
CA GLU A 186 2.07 -9.14 -21.69
C GLU A 186 0.85 -8.26 -21.42
N GLU A 187 0.99 -6.93 -21.45
CA GLU A 187 -0.07 -5.93 -21.19
C GLU A 187 -0.78 -6.17 -19.85
N ILE A 188 -0.02 -6.48 -18.81
CA ILE A 188 -0.52 -6.76 -17.45
C ILE A 188 -0.12 -5.61 -16.53
N PHE A 189 -1.09 -4.98 -15.84
CA PHE A 189 -0.79 -4.02 -14.79
C PHE A 189 -0.10 -4.70 -13.60
N VAL A 190 0.80 -3.95 -12.97
CA VAL A 190 1.40 -4.33 -11.68
C VAL A 190 0.74 -3.51 -10.58
N VAL A 191 0.22 -4.15 -9.54
CA VAL A 191 -0.22 -3.53 -8.30
C VAL A 191 0.90 -3.72 -7.26
N GLU A 192 1.67 -2.67 -7.07
CA GLU A 192 2.77 -2.61 -6.11
C GLU A 192 2.25 -2.13 -4.76
N ASP A 193 2.13 -3.03 -3.78
CA ASP A 193 1.74 -2.69 -2.40
C ASP A 193 3.01 -2.50 -1.56
N ASN A 194 3.26 -1.27 -1.13
CA ASN A 194 4.55 -0.91 -0.54
C ASN A 194 4.43 -0.21 0.83
N PRO A 195 3.90 -0.87 1.85
CA PRO A 195 3.78 -0.28 3.18
C PRO A 195 5.10 -0.25 3.97
N TYR A 196 6.13 -0.98 3.52
CA TYR A 196 7.37 -1.20 4.27
C TYR A 196 8.61 -0.58 3.63
N GLY A 197 8.51 0.03 2.45
CA GLY A 197 9.67 0.49 1.66
C GLY A 197 10.63 1.41 2.39
N LEU A 198 10.13 2.22 3.34
CA LEU A 198 10.92 3.14 4.15
C LEU A 198 11.46 2.54 5.46
N LEU A 199 11.20 1.26 5.75
CA LEU A 199 11.57 0.62 7.01
C LEU A 199 12.81 -0.27 6.92
N GLY A 200 13.65 -0.05 5.91
CA GLY A 200 14.92 -0.77 5.76
C GLY A 200 15.92 -0.42 6.85
N PHE A 201 16.34 -1.41 7.65
CA PHE A 201 17.28 -1.19 8.75
C PHE A 201 18.71 -1.70 8.46
N ASP A 202 18.89 -2.69 7.57
CA ASP A 202 20.22 -3.16 7.16
C ASP A 202 20.78 -2.36 5.98
N LYS A 203 19.92 -2.06 5.02
CA LYS A 203 20.22 -1.27 3.83
C LYS A 203 18.94 -0.61 3.30
N PRO A 204 19.04 0.53 2.60
CA PRO A 204 17.89 1.11 1.92
C PRO A 204 17.24 0.11 0.95
N SER A 205 15.92 0.13 0.85
CA SER A 205 15.19 -0.62 -0.17
C SER A 205 15.57 -0.13 -1.56
N PRO A 206 15.54 -0.98 -2.60
CA PRO A 206 15.56 -0.51 -3.99
C PRO A 206 14.41 0.47 -4.26
N ASN A 207 14.59 1.33 -5.26
CA ASN A 207 13.51 2.23 -5.70
C ASN A 207 12.24 1.45 -6.01
N ALA A 208 11.09 2.08 -5.77
CA ALA A 208 9.80 1.49 -6.09
C ALA A 208 9.70 1.13 -7.58
N MET A 209 8.97 0.07 -7.92
CA MET A 209 8.73 -0.33 -9.32
C MET A 209 7.98 0.77 -10.09
N ARG A 210 7.11 1.52 -9.41
CA ARG A 210 6.44 2.71 -9.96
C ARG A 210 7.42 3.77 -10.45
N ALA A 211 8.60 3.89 -9.86
CA ALA A 211 9.62 4.85 -10.31
C ALA A 211 10.19 4.51 -11.68
N GLU A 212 10.19 3.22 -12.05
CA GLU A 212 10.68 2.72 -13.34
C GLU A 212 9.59 2.67 -14.42
N ASP A 213 8.32 2.43 -14.03
CA ASP A 213 7.20 2.30 -14.97
C ASP A 213 5.94 2.99 -14.43
N SER A 214 5.75 4.25 -14.81
CA SER A 214 4.61 5.06 -14.35
C SER A 214 3.29 4.72 -15.05
N GLU A 215 3.33 4.06 -16.21
CA GLU A 215 2.13 3.78 -17.00
C GLU A 215 1.50 2.41 -16.69
N ASN A 216 2.30 1.44 -16.22
CA ASN A 216 1.82 0.09 -15.98
C ASN A 216 1.81 -0.31 -14.50
N VAL A 217 2.40 0.51 -13.60
CA VAL A 217 2.40 0.22 -12.17
C VAL A 217 1.38 1.09 -11.43
N ILE A 218 0.52 0.46 -10.67
CA ILE A 218 -0.37 1.06 -9.68
C ILE A 218 0.33 0.92 -8.33
N TYR A 219 0.76 2.03 -7.74
CA TYR A 219 1.46 2.04 -6.46
C TYR A 219 0.51 2.31 -5.30
N LEU A 220 0.61 1.50 -4.26
CA LEU A 220 -0.13 1.65 -3.01
C LEU A 220 0.81 1.96 -1.87
N GLY A 221 0.58 3.09 -1.22
CA GLY A 221 1.32 3.50 -0.04
C GLY A 221 0.43 3.62 1.20
N SER A 222 1.06 3.68 2.37
CA SER A 222 0.33 3.81 3.63
C SER A 222 1.21 4.40 4.73
N PHE A 223 0.62 5.25 5.58
CA PHE A 223 1.25 5.69 6.83
C PHE A 223 1.07 4.69 7.99
N SER A 224 0.44 3.55 7.75
CA SER A 224 0.15 2.56 8.79
C SER A 224 1.39 1.99 9.46
N LYS A 225 2.54 1.96 8.77
CA LYS A 225 3.80 1.37 9.28
C LYS A 225 4.85 2.43 9.61
N THR A 226 4.73 3.63 9.04
CA THR A 226 5.69 4.73 9.17
C THR A 226 5.26 5.83 10.14
N ILE A 227 3.95 5.92 10.44
CA ILE A 227 3.40 6.84 11.45
C ILE A 227 2.53 6.06 12.43
N ALA A 228 1.27 5.79 12.07
CA ALA A 228 0.35 5.08 12.96
C ALA A 228 -0.77 4.38 12.18
N SER A 229 -0.93 3.09 12.45
CA SER A 229 -1.96 2.27 11.77
C SER A 229 -3.39 2.69 12.10
N GLY A 230 -3.63 3.27 13.28
CA GLY A 230 -4.94 3.74 13.75
C GLY A 230 -5.46 4.97 13.01
N LEU A 231 -4.61 5.78 12.37
CA LEU A 231 -5.02 6.97 11.60
C LEU A 231 -5.69 6.62 10.27
N ARG A 232 -5.52 5.39 9.78
CA ARG A 232 -6.18 4.89 8.58
C ARG A 232 -5.98 5.77 7.35
N ILE A 233 -4.76 6.25 7.07
CA ILE A 233 -4.41 6.95 5.85
C ILE A 233 -3.45 6.11 5.01
N GLY A 234 -3.85 5.89 3.76
CA GLY A 234 -3.06 5.36 2.66
C GLY A 234 -3.35 6.14 1.40
N TRP A 235 -2.76 5.71 0.31
CA TRP A 235 -2.99 6.32 -1.01
C TRP A 235 -2.75 5.33 -2.14
N ALA A 236 -3.34 5.64 -3.27
CA ALA A 236 -3.00 5.03 -4.54
C ALA A 236 -2.42 6.10 -5.48
N LEU A 237 -1.29 5.81 -6.10
CA LEU A 237 -0.76 6.55 -7.24
C LEU A 237 -1.00 5.68 -8.48
N VAL A 238 -1.89 6.14 -9.34
CA VAL A 238 -2.35 5.38 -10.51
C VAL A 238 -1.95 6.06 -11.81
N PRO A 239 -1.88 5.35 -12.94
CA PRO A 239 -1.86 5.98 -14.26
C PRO A 239 -3.02 6.96 -14.44
N GLN A 240 -2.77 8.09 -15.11
CA GLN A 240 -3.77 9.15 -15.27
C GLN A 240 -5.09 8.65 -15.87
N SER A 241 -5.03 7.66 -16.76
CA SER A 241 -6.21 7.02 -17.37
C SER A 241 -7.14 6.32 -16.37
N LEU A 242 -6.66 5.99 -15.18
CA LEU A 242 -7.41 5.28 -14.12
C LEU A 242 -7.88 6.22 -13.00
N LYS A 243 -7.30 7.41 -12.87
CA LYS A 243 -7.53 8.31 -11.75
C LYS A 243 -9.02 8.62 -11.52
N ASP A 244 -9.70 9.09 -12.55
CA ASP A 244 -11.10 9.51 -12.40
C ASP A 244 -12.01 8.35 -12.02
N LYS A 245 -11.74 7.15 -12.53
CA LYS A 245 -12.46 5.93 -12.14
C LYS A 245 -12.25 5.59 -10.67
N LEU A 246 -11.01 5.75 -10.18
CA LEU A 246 -10.67 5.48 -8.80
C LEU A 246 -11.33 6.50 -7.85
N VAL A 247 -11.33 7.79 -8.22
CA VAL A 247 -12.01 8.85 -7.46
C VAL A 247 -13.51 8.57 -7.35
N ILE A 248 -14.18 8.30 -8.48
CA ILE A 248 -15.62 7.99 -8.51
C ILE A 248 -15.93 6.74 -7.67
N ALA A 249 -15.12 5.70 -7.76
CA ALA A 249 -15.30 4.48 -6.96
C ALA A 249 -15.14 4.78 -5.46
N SER A 250 -14.16 5.63 -5.08
CA SER A 250 -13.93 6.05 -3.69
C SER A 250 -15.10 6.87 -3.17
N GLU A 251 -15.55 7.89 -3.90
CA GLU A 251 -16.70 8.73 -3.53
C GLU A 251 -17.99 7.91 -3.38
N SER A 252 -18.20 6.94 -4.26
CA SER A 252 -19.37 6.04 -4.18
C SER A 252 -19.30 5.09 -2.96
N SER A 253 -18.11 4.87 -2.41
CA SER A 253 -17.89 3.95 -1.28
C SER A 253 -17.97 4.66 0.08
N ILE A 254 -17.30 5.80 0.22
CA ILE A 254 -17.12 6.48 1.52
C ILE A 254 -17.35 7.99 1.46
N LEU A 255 -17.75 8.54 0.34
CA LEU A 255 -17.86 9.97 0.02
C LEU A 255 -16.49 10.66 0.00
N CYS A 256 -15.77 10.66 1.12
CA CYS A 256 -14.40 11.16 1.25
C CYS A 256 -13.69 10.45 2.40
N PRO A 257 -12.35 10.33 2.38
CA PRO A 257 -11.58 9.93 3.54
C PRO A 257 -11.72 10.96 4.67
N SER A 258 -11.54 10.53 5.93
CA SER A 258 -11.64 11.42 7.09
C SER A 258 -10.73 12.64 6.94
N ASN A 259 -11.31 13.83 6.86
CA ASN A 259 -10.55 15.08 6.73
C ASN A 259 -9.73 15.37 8.00
N PHE A 260 -10.27 15.02 9.16
CA PHE A 260 -9.56 15.14 10.44
C PHE A 260 -8.24 14.36 10.45
N THR A 261 -8.25 13.08 10.06
CA THR A 261 -7.02 12.28 10.06
C THR A 261 -6.06 12.73 8.97
N GLN A 262 -6.55 13.18 7.82
CA GLN A 262 -5.72 13.74 6.75
C GLN A 262 -4.99 15.00 7.22
N LEU A 263 -5.69 15.94 7.84
CA LEU A 263 -5.10 17.18 8.35
C LEU A 263 -4.18 16.93 9.55
N THR A 264 -4.48 15.94 10.41
CA THR A 264 -3.57 15.53 11.49
C THR A 264 -2.22 15.06 10.90
N ILE A 265 -2.24 14.19 9.89
CA ILE A 265 -1.01 13.73 9.25
C ILE A 265 -0.34 14.88 8.50
N SER A 266 -1.10 15.72 7.80
CA SER A 266 -0.54 16.88 7.08
C SER A 266 0.18 17.85 8.01
N SER A 267 -0.39 18.16 9.17
CA SER A 267 0.27 18.98 10.21
C SER A 267 1.52 18.29 10.77
N TYR A 268 1.42 16.98 11.04
CA TYR A 268 2.57 16.21 11.49
C TYR A 268 3.73 16.24 10.47
N LEU A 269 3.44 16.03 9.19
CA LEU A 269 4.47 16.05 8.13
C LEU A 269 5.07 17.45 7.90
N ALA A 270 4.29 18.52 8.14
CA ALA A 270 4.76 19.89 7.98
C ALA A 270 5.70 20.32 9.12
N ASP A 271 5.34 20.01 10.36
CA ASP A 271 5.90 20.66 11.53
C ASP A 271 6.79 19.74 12.38
N GLN A 272 6.78 18.43 12.13
CA GLN A 272 7.51 17.47 12.94
C GLN A 272 8.64 16.78 12.14
N PRO A 273 9.68 16.29 12.83
CA PRO A 273 10.83 15.63 12.21
C PRO A 273 10.47 14.18 11.82
N TRP A 274 9.47 14.00 10.94
CA TRP A 274 8.93 12.69 10.58
C TRP A 274 9.97 11.75 9.94
N ARG A 275 11.00 12.28 9.27
CA ARG A 275 12.10 11.45 8.74
C ARG A 275 12.93 10.81 9.85
N ASP A 276 13.19 11.57 10.91
CA ASP A 276 13.91 11.07 12.10
C ASP A 276 13.05 10.03 12.82
N GLN A 277 11.72 10.21 12.81
CA GLN A 277 10.79 9.24 13.37
C GLN A 277 10.82 7.91 12.59
N ILE A 278 10.88 7.94 11.27
CA ILE A 278 11.06 6.73 10.46
C ILE A 278 12.39 6.05 10.80
N ALA A 279 13.48 6.81 10.91
CA ALA A 279 14.78 6.29 11.31
C ALA A 279 14.71 5.63 12.71
N SER A 280 13.97 6.22 13.64
CA SER A 280 13.75 5.63 14.98
C SER A 280 12.99 4.30 14.93
N PHE A 281 12.01 4.16 14.03
CA PHE A 281 11.36 2.88 13.81
C PHE A 281 12.31 1.84 13.18
N CYS A 282 13.15 2.24 12.23
CA CYS A 282 14.16 1.35 11.65
C CYS A 282 15.12 0.81 12.72
N GLU A 283 15.63 1.68 13.61
CA GLU A 283 16.49 1.25 14.73
C GLU A 283 15.75 0.35 15.73
N LEU A 284 14.48 0.62 16.01
CA LEU A 284 13.65 -0.21 16.89
C LEU A 284 13.45 -1.64 16.32
N TYR A 285 13.32 -1.78 15.01
CA TYR A 285 13.09 -3.06 14.35
C TYR A 285 14.38 -3.86 14.07
N LYS A 286 15.54 -3.26 14.24
CA LYS A 286 16.84 -3.89 14.00
C LYS A 286 17.27 -4.87 15.11
N VAL A 287 16.65 -4.84 16.29
CA VAL A 287 17.05 -5.59 17.49
C VAL A 287 16.62 -7.04 17.45
#